data_bcffaa5f2009806a6da20b76728104cb
#
_entry.id   bcffaa5f2009806a6da20b76728104cb
#
_cell.length_a   1.000
_cell.length_b   1.000
_cell.length_c   1.000
_cell.angle_alpha   90.00
_cell.angle_beta   90.00
_cell.angle_gamma   90.00
#
_symmetry.space_group_name_H-M   'P 1'
#
loop_
_entity.id
_entity.type
_entity.pdbx_description
1 polymer ?
#
loop_
_entity_poly.entity_id
_entity_poly.type
_entity_poly.pdbx_seq_one_letter_code
_entity_poly.pdbx_strand_id
1 'polypeptide(L)'
;MKEVKLLHAIYSRPSDVLAKAEQDGAQLIAAVAAQDKPHARVALFNFAVTAYHVWDWTKAVRPDLEGKRPHPLAQYTSLAICRDLANASKHAVLQVTKGAYKRYPPVVQDFVVSVAPSPAAVEPGVGSRWRMKVQLKAGRRFTVEELVSETIRDWRQYFIANGIK
;
A
#
# COMPACT_ATOMS: atom_id res chain seq x y z
N MET A 1 -31.21 -6.79 -10.03
CA MET A 1 -29.89 -7.23 -10.57
C MET A 1 -29.38 -8.35 -9.67
N LYS A 2 -29.05 -9.54 -10.19
CA LYS A 2 -28.46 -10.60 -9.36
C LYS A 2 -27.03 -10.19 -8.98
N GLU A 3 -26.78 -10.08 -7.68
CA GLU A 3 -25.44 -9.80 -7.13
C GLU A 3 -24.55 -11.03 -7.38
N VAL A 4 -23.43 -10.86 -8.07
CA VAL A 4 -22.46 -11.94 -8.30
C VAL A 4 -21.34 -11.78 -7.30
N LYS A 5 -21.27 -12.65 -6.31
CA LYS A 5 -20.22 -12.69 -5.30
C LYS A 5 -19.02 -13.51 -5.82
N LEU A 6 -18.16 -12.85 -6.57
CA LEU A 6 -16.87 -13.42 -6.98
C LEU A 6 -15.94 -13.52 -5.77
N LEU A 7 -15.09 -14.53 -5.73
CA LEU A 7 -14.10 -14.78 -4.68
C LEU A 7 -14.64 -15.05 -3.27
N HIS A 8 -15.95 -15.15 -3.05
CA HIS A 8 -16.53 -15.38 -1.73
C HIS A 8 -16.09 -16.72 -1.09
N ALA A 9 -15.58 -17.64 -1.89
CA ALA A 9 -14.98 -18.89 -1.41
C ALA A 9 -13.56 -18.70 -0.85
N ILE A 10 -12.88 -17.61 -1.21
CA ILE A 10 -11.48 -17.33 -0.84
C ILE A 10 -11.42 -16.22 0.22
N TYR A 11 -12.18 -15.14 0.00
CA TYR A 11 -12.27 -14.00 0.91
C TYR A 11 -13.73 -13.75 1.26
N SER A 12 -14.04 -13.65 2.54
CA SER A 12 -15.42 -13.40 3.02
C SER A 12 -15.53 -12.11 3.82
N ARG A 13 -14.42 -11.61 4.33
CA ARG A 13 -14.37 -10.45 5.23
C ARG A 13 -13.22 -9.50 4.85
N PRO A 14 -13.32 -8.21 5.24
CA PRO A 14 -12.21 -7.27 5.09
C PRO A 14 -10.92 -7.74 5.78
N SER A 15 -11.04 -8.46 6.91
CA SER A 15 -9.89 -9.05 7.61
C SER A 15 -9.14 -10.09 6.79
N ASP A 16 -9.83 -10.84 5.91
CA ASP A 16 -9.17 -11.83 5.05
C ASP A 16 -8.30 -11.11 3.99
N VAL A 17 -8.79 -9.99 3.45
CA VAL A 17 -8.02 -9.16 2.51
C VAL A 17 -6.86 -8.46 3.20
N LEU A 18 -7.04 -8.05 4.47
CA LEU A 18 -5.95 -7.49 5.27
C LEU A 18 -4.86 -8.54 5.52
N ALA A 19 -5.24 -9.78 5.85
CA ALA A 19 -4.28 -10.88 6.01
C ALA A 19 -3.49 -11.15 4.72
N LYS A 20 -4.15 -11.04 3.55
CA LYS A 20 -3.45 -11.10 2.26
C LYS A 20 -2.47 -9.93 2.09
N ALA A 21 -2.87 -8.72 2.45
CA ALA A 21 -1.97 -7.57 2.39
C ALA A 21 -0.73 -7.75 3.28
N GLU A 22 -0.89 -8.37 4.45
CA GLU A 22 0.24 -8.74 5.33
C GLU A 22 1.20 -9.71 4.65
N GLN A 23 0.68 -10.73 3.95
CA GLN A 23 1.50 -11.68 3.18
C GLN A 23 2.23 -10.99 2.01
N ASP A 24 1.52 -10.15 1.24
CA ASP A 24 2.12 -9.39 0.14
C ASP A 24 3.23 -8.44 0.66
N GLY A 25 3.01 -7.81 1.82
CA GLY A 25 4.00 -6.97 2.49
C GLY A 25 5.25 -7.75 2.93
N ALA A 26 5.06 -8.95 3.49
CA ALA A 26 6.17 -9.81 3.85
C ALA A 26 7.00 -10.25 2.62
N GLN A 27 6.34 -10.56 1.50
CA GLN A 27 7.02 -10.88 0.24
C GLN A 27 7.80 -9.67 -0.30
N LEU A 28 7.27 -8.47 -0.19
CA LEU A 28 7.95 -7.24 -0.59
C LEU A 28 9.24 -7.03 0.23
N ILE A 29 9.15 -7.14 1.55
CA ILE A 29 10.30 -6.98 2.44
C ILE A 29 11.35 -8.05 2.13
N ALA A 30 10.94 -9.30 1.94
CA ALA A 30 11.85 -10.40 1.59
C ALA A 30 12.56 -10.16 0.24
N ALA A 31 11.85 -9.71 -0.79
CA ALA A 31 12.42 -9.40 -2.11
C ALA A 31 13.44 -8.26 -2.04
N VAL A 32 13.16 -7.21 -1.24
CA VAL A 32 14.11 -6.11 -1.01
C VAL A 32 15.34 -6.59 -0.26
N ALA A 33 15.16 -7.40 0.78
CA ALA A 33 16.27 -7.98 1.55
C ALA A 33 17.15 -8.90 0.68
N ALA A 34 16.53 -9.67 -0.21
CA ALA A 34 17.22 -10.55 -1.18
C ALA A 34 17.88 -9.76 -2.34
N GLN A 35 17.69 -8.44 -2.42
CA GLN A 35 18.16 -7.61 -3.52
C GLN A 35 17.60 -8.02 -4.90
N ASP A 36 16.42 -8.69 -4.92
CA ASP A 36 15.69 -9.08 -6.13
C ASP A 36 14.80 -7.91 -6.60
N LYS A 37 15.38 -7.02 -7.41
CA LYS A 37 14.73 -5.80 -7.88
C LYS A 37 13.49 -6.06 -8.75
N PRO A 38 13.48 -7.00 -9.72
CA PRO A 38 12.28 -7.34 -10.47
C PRO A 38 11.14 -7.82 -9.57
N HIS A 39 11.41 -8.77 -8.67
CA HIS A 39 10.41 -9.30 -7.76
C HIS A 39 9.90 -8.23 -6.77
N ALA A 40 10.79 -7.41 -6.22
CA ALA A 40 10.40 -6.34 -5.31
C ALA A 40 9.43 -5.32 -5.96
N ARG A 41 9.59 -5.03 -7.26
CA ARG A 41 8.64 -4.16 -7.99
C ARG A 41 7.25 -4.79 -8.09
N VAL A 42 7.17 -6.08 -8.43
CA VAL A 42 5.90 -6.81 -8.51
C VAL A 42 5.26 -6.91 -7.12
N ALA A 43 6.05 -7.24 -6.10
CA ALA A 43 5.57 -7.37 -4.73
C ALA A 43 5.05 -6.03 -4.16
N LEU A 44 5.71 -4.90 -4.45
CA LEU A 44 5.23 -3.58 -4.07
C LEU A 44 3.87 -3.27 -4.70
N PHE A 45 3.72 -3.59 -5.98
CA PHE A 45 2.47 -3.41 -6.68
C PHE A 45 1.35 -4.25 -6.04
N ASN A 46 1.60 -5.54 -5.83
CA ASN A 46 0.62 -6.45 -5.22
C ASN A 46 0.23 -5.95 -3.82
N PHE A 47 1.19 -5.60 -2.98
CA PHE A 47 0.96 -5.05 -1.66
C PHE A 47 0.07 -3.79 -1.70
N ALA A 48 0.43 -2.81 -2.52
CA ALA A 48 -0.31 -1.55 -2.60
C ALA A 48 -1.75 -1.75 -3.09
N VAL A 49 -1.95 -2.59 -4.09
CA VAL A 49 -3.28 -2.93 -4.63
C VAL A 49 -4.12 -3.65 -3.59
N THR A 50 -3.56 -4.68 -2.95
CA THR A 50 -4.29 -5.46 -1.92
C THR A 50 -4.63 -4.58 -0.72
N ALA A 51 -3.68 -3.79 -0.22
CA ALA A 51 -3.90 -2.88 0.90
C ALA A 51 -4.97 -1.81 0.60
N TYR A 52 -5.03 -1.32 -0.64
CA TYR A 52 -6.08 -0.38 -1.04
C TYR A 52 -7.45 -1.05 -1.19
N HIS A 53 -7.52 -2.29 -1.68
CA HIS A 53 -8.74 -3.06 -1.80
C HIS A 53 -9.39 -3.41 -0.45
N VAL A 54 -8.67 -3.41 0.66
CA VAL A 54 -9.26 -3.55 2.01
C VAL A 54 -10.39 -2.54 2.21
N TRP A 55 -10.25 -1.31 1.65
CA TRP A 55 -11.31 -0.30 1.70
C TRP A 55 -12.56 -0.71 0.92
N ASP A 56 -12.41 -1.29 -0.25
CA ASP A 56 -13.56 -1.72 -1.07
C ASP A 56 -14.34 -2.83 -0.37
N TRP A 57 -13.65 -3.78 0.26
CA TRP A 57 -14.27 -4.83 1.06
C TRP A 57 -14.92 -4.27 2.33
N THR A 58 -14.29 -3.29 2.96
CA THR A 58 -14.86 -2.60 4.13
C THR A 58 -16.17 -1.92 3.78
N LYS A 59 -16.24 -1.18 2.67
CA LYS A 59 -17.47 -0.54 2.20
C LYS A 59 -18.58 -1.55 1.88
N ALA A 60 -18.20 -2.69 1.30
CA ALA A 60 -19.17 -3.73 0.95
C ALA A 60 -19.91 -4.32 2.17
N VAL A 61 -19.22 -4.46 3.32
CA VAL A 61 -19.82 -4.98 4.56
C VAL A 61 -20.29 -3.90 5.53
N ARG A 62 -19.77 -2.68 5.40
CA ARG A 62 -20.08 -1.51 6.23
C ARG A 62 -20.28 -0.27 5.37
N PRO A 63 -21.36 -0.23 4.56
CA PRO A 63 -21.64 0.92 3.67
C PRO A 63 -21.87 2.23 4.44
N ASP A 64 -22.24 2.15 5.71
CA ASP A 64 -22.36 3.30 6.61
C ASP A 64 -21.05 4.08 6.80
N LEU A 65 -19.90 3.42 6.58
CA LEU A 65 -18.57 4.03 6.73
C LEU A 65 -18.15 4.87 5.51
N GLU A 66 -18.78 4.74 4.36
CA GLU A 66 -18.39 5.47 3.14
C GLU A 66 -18.50 6.99 3.32
N GLY A 67 -19.55 7.46 4.01
CA GLY A 67 -19.77 8.86 4.34
C GLY A 67 -19.14 9.33 5.65
N LYS A 68 -18.64 8.42 6.49
CA LYS A 68 -18.13 8.71 7.83
C LYS A 68 -16.82 9.49 7.78
N ARG A 69 -16.64 10.38 8.75
CA ARG A 69 -15.41 11.15 8.93
C ARG A 69 -14.78 10.84 10.29
N PRO A 70 -13.44 10.79 10.38
CA PRO A 70 -12.49 10.95 9.27
C PRO A 70 -12.47 9.74 8.33
N HIS A 71 -12.31 10.00 7.04
CA HIS A 71 -12.14 8.94 6.04
C HIS A 71 -10.74 8.32 6.19
N PRO A 72 -10.55 6.98 6.07
CA PRO A 72 -9.25 6.34 6.30
C PRO A 72 -8.12 6.91 5.43
N LEU A 73 -8.41 7.24 4.15
CA LEU A 73 -7.42 7.86 3.26
C LEU A 73 -7.01 9.29 3.65
N ALA A 74 -7.80 9.98 4.46
CA ALA A 74 -7.45 11.30 4.99
C ALA A 74 -6.77 11.20 6.35
N GLN A 75 -7.06 10.14 7.10
CA GLN A 75 -6.55 9.93 8.44
C GLN A 75 -5.15 9.30 8.42
N TYR A 76 -4.89 8.39 7.49
CA TYR A 76 -3.67 7.58 7.46
C TYR A 76 -2.89 7.79 6.16
N THR A 77 -1.71 8.38 6.27
CA THR A 77 -0.84 8.66 5.11
C THR A 77 -0.41 7.38 4.39
N SER A 78 -0.16 6.29 5.11
CA SER A 78 0.21 4.99 4.55
C SER A 78 -0.85 4.45 3.60
N LEU A 79 -2.14 4.60 3.97
CA LEU A 79 -3.27 4.16 3.14
C LEU A 79 -3.43 5.04 1.90
N ALA A 80 -3.18 6.36 2.02
CA ALA A 80 -3.16 7.26 0.87
C ALA A 80 -2.02 6.92 -0.10
N ILE A 81 -0.85 6.52 0.39
CA ILE A 81 0.27 6.03 -0.42
C ILE A 81 -0.14 4.78 -1.19
N CYS A 82 -0.72 3.78 -0.52
CA CYS A 82 -1.16 2.53 -1.17
C CYS A 82 -2.19 2.81 -2.28
N ARG A 83 -3.17 3.72 -2.05
CA ARG A 83 -4.10 4.17 -3.08
C ARG A 83 -3.38 4.75 -4.30
N ASP A 84 -2.41 5.64 -4.07
CA ASP A 84 -1.71 6.32 -5.15
C ASP A 84 -0.89 5.33 -5.99
N LEU A 85 -0.16 4.42 -5.34
CA LEU A 85 0.59 3.36 -6.01
C LEU A 85 -0.33 2.40 -6.79
N ALA A 86 -1.45 1.98 -6.18
CA ALA A 86 -2.43 1.12 -6.83
C ALA A 86 -3.05 1.77 -8.07
N ASN A 87 -3.33 3.07 -8.02
CA ASN A 87 -3.90 3.80 -9.14
C ASN A 87 -2.86 4.14 -10.22
N ALA A 88 -1.62 4.47 -9.84
CA ALA A 88 -0.53 4.71 -10.78
C ALA A 88 -0.24 3.49 -11.65
N SER A 89 -0.47 2.30 -11.13
CA SER A 89 -0.32 1.06 -11.88
C SER A 89 -1.35 0.84 -12.98
N LYS A 90 -2.54 1.43 -12.81
CA LYS A 90 -3.65 1.33 -13.79
C LYS A 90 -3.60 2.46 -14.82
N HIS A 91 -2.99 3.57 -14.49
CA HIS A 91 -3.01 4.79 -15.28
C HIS A 91 -1.61 5.38 -15.39
N ALA A 92 -1.11 5.56 -16.60
CA ALA A 92 0.19 6.20 -16.85
C ALA A 92 0.24 7.65 -16.30
N VAL A 93 -0.93 8.29 -16.19
CA VAL A 93 -1.08 9.63 -15.60
C VAL A 93 -2.27 9.64 -14.65
N LEU A 94 -2.07 10.06 -13.40
CA LEU A 94 -3.14 10.23 -12.43
C LEU A 94 -3.94 11.48 -12.75
N GLN A 95 -5.24 11.32 -13.08
CA GLN A 95 -6.15 12.44 -13.32
C GLN A 95 -6.62 13.04 -11.99
N VAL A 96 -5.86 14.00 -11.47
CA VAL A 96 -6.12 14.63 -10.15
C VAL A 96 -7.42 15.43 -10.06
N THR A 97 -8.07 15.73 -11.20
CA THR A 97 -9.30 16.52 -11.25
C THR A 97 -10.58 15.68 -11.19
N LYS A 98 -10.50 14.35 -11.23
CA LYS A 98 -11.65 13.45 -11.29
C LYS A 98 -11.68 12.45 -10.12
N GLY A 99 -12.89 12.01 -9.75
CA GLY A 99 -13.12 10.95 -8.78
C GLY A 99 -12.58 11.23 -7.38
N ALA A 100 -11.98 10.22 -6.77
CA ALA A 100 -11.46 10.28 -5.40
C ALA A 100 -10.35 11.33 -5.21
N TYR A 101 -9.58 11.66 -6.24
CA TYR A 101 -8.52 12.66 -6.16
C TYR A 101 -8.98 14.10 -6.02
N LYS A 102 -10.22 14.41 -6.41
CA LYS A 102 -10.81 15.75 -6.13
C LYS A 102 -10.96 15.97 -4.63
N ARG A 103 -11.31 14.91 -3.88
CA ARG A 103 -11.52 14.98 -2.42
C ARG A 103 -10.25 14.64 -1.62
N TYR A 104 -9.45 13.70 -2.12
CA TYR A 104 -8.22 13.22 -1.49
C TYR A 104 -7.08 13.29 -2.52
N PRO A 105 -6.37 14.43 -2.63
CA PRO A 105 -5.31 14.61 -3.61
C PRO A 105 -4.18 13.59 -3.39
N PRO A 106 -3.44 13.25 -4.45
CA PRO A 106 -2.32 12.32 -4.35
C PRO A 106 -1.22 12.89 -3.45
N VAL A 107 -0.71 12.04 -2.57
CA VAL A 107 0.36 12.37 -1.61
C VAL A 107 1.73 11.96 -2.11
N VAL A 108 1.81 10.95 -3.00
CA VAL A 108 3.05 10.47 -3.58
C VAL A 108 3.54 11.45 -4.64
N GLN A 109 4.80 11.82 -4.57
CA GLN A 109 5.51 12.61 -5.57
C GLN A 109 6.24 11.68 -6.53
N ASP A 110 7.00 10.72 -6.01
CA ASP A 110 7.86 9.85 -6.79
C ASP A 110 8.14 8.53 -6.06
N PHE A 111 8.58 7.55 -6.82
CA PHE A 111 9.08 6.29 -6.33
C PHE A 111 10.57 6.16 -6.68
N VAL A 112 11.40 6.24 -5.64
CA VAL A 112 12.87 6.32 -5.80
C VAL A 112 13.50 4.96 -5.48
N VAL A 113 14.24 4.43 -6.44
CA VAL A 113 15.18 3.33 -6.20
C VAL A 113 16.58 3.92 -6.12
N SER A 114 17.11 4.02 -4.92
CA SER A 114 18.46 4.55 -4.70
C SER A 114 19.43 3.39 -4.46
N VAL A 115 20.64 3.53 -5.03
CA VAL A 115 21.77 2.65 -4.71
C VAL A 115 22.50 3.30 -3.54
N ALA A 116 22.48 2.65 -2.37
CA ALA A 116 23.30 3.10 -1.26
C ALA A 116 24.64 2.35 -1.29
N PRO A 117 25.78 3.03 -1.11
CA PRO A 117 27.03 2.33 -0.86
C PRO A 117 26.82 1.44 0.38
N SER A 118 27.19 0.17 0.28
CA SER A 118 27.20 -0.71 1.45
C SER A 118 28.19 -0.15 2.48
N PRO A 119 27.83 -0.07 3.77
CA PRO A 119 28.82 0.21 4.81
C PRO A 119 29.98 -0.79 4.81
N ALA A 120 29.77 -1.96 4.22
CA ALA A 120 30.77 -3.01 4.00
C ALA A 120 31.52 -2.88 2.65
N ALA A 121 31.40 -1.77 1.92
CA ALA A 121 32.12 -1.53 0.68
C ALA A 121 33.65 -1.41 0.85
N VAL A 122 34.16 -1.68 2.05
CA VAL A 122 35.60 -1.83 2.35
C VAL A 122 36.08 -3.26 2.08
N GLU A 123 35.16 -4.24 1.93
CA GLU A 123 35.54 -5.60 1.58
C GLU A 123 35.39 -5.86 0.08
N PRO A 124 36.43 -6.41 -0.60
CA PRO A 124 36.35 -6.77 -2.00
C PRO A 124 35.25 -7.84 -2.21
N GLY A 125 34.20 -7.51 -3.00
CA GLY A 125 33.12 -8.44 -3.36
C GLY A 125 31.74 -8.11 -2.80
N VAL A 126 31.59 -7.14 -1.91
CA VAL A 126 30.28 -6.68 -1.43
C VAL A 126 29.76 -5.55 -2.33
N GLY A 127 28.86 -5.89 -3.26
CA GLY A 127 28.23 -4.95 -4.18
C GLY A 127 27.38 -3.89 -3.46
N SER A 128 27.17 -2.76 -4.13
CA SER A 128 26.29 -1.71 -3.66
C SER A 128 24.85 -2.24 -3.52
N ARG A 129 24.21 -1.99 -2.36
CA ARG A 129 22.83 -2.38 -2.10
C ARG A 129 21.87 -1.29 -2.56
N TRP A 130 20.85 -1.68 -3.29
CA TRP A 130 19.76 -0.77 -3.64
C TRP A 130 18.68 -0.73 -2.54
N ARG A 131 17.98 0.40 -2.44
CA ARG A 131 16.85 0.61 -1.53
C ARG A 131 15.69 1.21 -2.28
N MET A 132 14.48 0.78 -1.93
CA MET A 132 13.24 1.36 -2.42
C MET A 132 12.67 2.33 -1.39
N LYS A 133 12.24 3.50 -1.85
CA LYS A 133 11.59 4.54 -1.02
C LYS A 133 10.46 5.18 -1.79
N VAL A 134 9.41 5.55 -1.06
CA VAL A 134 8.33 6.39 -1.56
C VAL A 134 8.57 7.82 -1.10
N GLN A 135 8.73 8.75 -2.05
CA GLN A 135 8.85 10.18 -1.78
C GLN A 135 7.48 10.84 -1.76
N LEU A 136 7.15 11.52 -0.67
CA LEU A 136 5.92 12.32 -0.58
C LEU A 136 6.13 13.75 -1.03
N LYS A 137 5.06 14.38 -1.51
CA LYS A 137 5.03 15.81 -1.86
C LYS A 137 5.42 16.72 -0.69
N ALA A 138 5.09 16.29 0.54
CA ALA A 138 5.47 16.98 1.77
C ALA A 138 6.95 16.78 2.18
N GLY A 139 7.76 16.11 1.35
CA GLY A 139 9.20 15.91 1.60
C GLY A 139 9.54 14.64 2.40
N ARG A 140 8.61 14.04 3.16
CA ARG A 140 8.86 12.79 3.89
C ARG A 140 9.12 11.65 2.91
N ARG A 141 9.99 10.73 3.30
CA ARG A 141 10.27 9.47 2.59
C ARG A 141 9.87 8.30 3.45
N PHE A 142 9.28 7.29 2.81
CA PHE A 142 9.00 6.01 3.43
C PHE A 142 9.90 4.95 2.84
N THR A 143 10.54 4.14 3.67
CA THR A 143 11.10 2.86 3.25
C THR A 143 9.96 1.87 3.00
N VAL A 144 10.24 0.75 2.35
CA VAL A 144 9.19 -0.28 2.16
C VAL A 144 8.76 -0.92 3.47
N GLU A 145 9.70 -1.08 4.41
CA GLU A 145 9.44 -1.63 5.75
C GLU A 145 8.51 -0.70 6.55
N GLU A 146 8.78 0.61 6.53
CA GLU A 146 7.90 1.61 7.15
C GLU A 146 6.52 1.61 6.50
N LEU A 147 6.45 1.59 5.16
CA LEU A 147 5.19 1.59 4.44
C LEU A 147 4.35 0.37 4.81
N VAL A 148 4.94 -0.84 4.79
CA VAL A 148 4.23 -2.08 5.13
C VAL A 148 3.75 -2.04 6.58
N SER A 149 4.64 -1.76 7.53
CA SER A 149 4.30 -1.76 8.96
C SER A 149 3.24 -0.72 9.32
N GLU A 150 3.37 0.51 8.82
CA GLU A 150 2.38 1.56 9.06
C GLU A 150 1.04 1.23 8.41
N THR A 151 1.01 0.72 7.17
CA THR A 151 -0.23 0.36 6.49
C THR A 151 -1.02 -0.71 7.24
N ILE A 152 -0.37 -1.78 7.67
CA ILE A 152 -1.02 -2.86 8.42
C ILE A 152 -1.52 -2.36 9.78
N ARG A 153 -0.70 -1.60 10.51
CA ARG A 153 -1.08 -0.98 11.77
C ARG A 153 -2.31 -0.07 11.59
N ASP A 154 -2.31 0.78 10.59
CA ASP A 154 -3.33 1.78 10.36
C ASP A 154 -4.67 1.13 9.98
N TRP A 155 -4.67 0.06 9.18
CA TRP A 155 -5.86 -0.75 8.92
C TRP A 155 -6.39 -1.45 10.18
N ARG A 156 -5.53 -2.04 11.00
CA ARG A 156 -5.93 -2.66 12.27
C ARG A 156 -6.56 -1.64 13.22
N GLN A 157 -5.96 -0.45 13.35
CA GLN A 157 -6.52 0.64 14.14
C GLN A 157 -7.89 1.08 13.62
N TYR A 158 -8.02 1.23 12.30
CA TYR A 158 -9.30 1.58 11.67
C TYR A 158 -10.36 0.52 11.92
N PHE A 159 -10.04 -0.76 11.85
CA PHE A 159 -10.95 -1.87 12.11
C PHE A 159 -11.42 -1.86 13.56
N ILE A 160 -10.50 -1.73 14.52
CA ILE A 160 -10.83 -1.64 15.95
C ILE A 160 -11.77 -0.46 16.20
N ALA A 161 -11.43 0.73 15.71
CA ALA A 161 -12.21 1.96 15.91
C ALA A 161 -13.63 1.90 15.31
N ASN A 162 -13.86 1.02 14.33
CA ASN A 162 -15.15 0.91 13.64
C ASN A 162 -15.85 -0.45 13.87
N GLY A 163 -15.35 -1.30 14.75
CA GLY A 163 -15.93 -2.61 15.07
C GLY A 163 -15.99 -3.57 13.88
N ILE A 164 -14.99 -3.52 13.00
CA ILE A 164 -14.86 -4.41 11.85
C ILE A 164 -14.12 -5.68 12.28
N LYS A 165 -14.70 -6.84 11.93
CA LYS A 165 -14.17 -8.17 12.27
C LYS A 165 -13.56 -8.84 11.04
#